data_36dfddeb0a4f9c907f166d0404e90e0e
#
_entry.id   36dfddeb0a4f9c907f166d0404e90e0e
#
_cell.length_a   1.000
_cell.length_b   1.000
_cell.length_c   1.000
_cell.angle_alpha   90.00
_cell.angle_beta   90.00
_cell.angle_gamma   90.00
#
_symmetry.space_group_name_H-M   'P 1'
#
loop_
_entity.id
_entity.type
_entity.pdbx_description
1 polymer ?
#
loop_
_entity_poly.entity_id
_entity_poly.type
_entity_poly.pdbx_seq_one_letter_code
_entity_poly.pdbx_strand_id
1 'polypeptide(L)'
;MAIISSKSADHSNRRPAAEESAIDALLDVLQEAQTELPLETLQTGKGRRSKAKPKEENLLPTPETNSELLKGDRIVEETQKQDEKIRPQTIQEYVGQKDLKDVLDIAIRAAKGRGECLDHLLLYGPPGLGKTTMSLILAGEMGVNCKISSAPSLERPRDIVGLLMNLQEGDVLFIDEIHRLPRITEEILYPAMEDFRVEITIGKGQSARTRSLPLPRFTLVGATTRVGALSSPLRDRFGLIQRLRFYELDELTQIVLRTSSLLETPIDLSGAEEIARRARGTPRIANRLLKRVRDYAQVKMSGEINQAIAAEALELFNVDPCGLDWTDRRMLSVMIERFNGGPVGLETMAASTGEDPQTIEEVYEPYLMQIGYLTRTPRGRVATAAAWKHLGFEVPASQLSLLGNQD
;
A
#
# COMPACT_ATOMS: atom_id res chain seq x y z
N MET A 1 -30.59 -54.73 4.10
CA MET A 1 -29.16 -54.92 3.88
C MET A 1 -28.84 -54.64 2.44
N ALA A 2 -28.37 -53.48 2.12
CA ALA A 2 -27.64 -53.19 0.89
C ALA A 2 -26.92 -51.84 1.13
N ILE A 3 -25.61 -51.92 1.23
CA ILE A 3 -24.69 -50.80 1.44
C ILE A 3 -24.43 -50.19 0.06
N ILE A 4 -24.81 -48.92 -0.13
CA ILE A 4 -24.43 -48.16 -1.32
C ILE A 4 -23.28 -47.24 -0.92
N SER A 5 -22.10 -47.60 -1.45
CA SER A 5 -20.85 -46.83 -1.40
C SER A 5 -20.99 -45.62 -2.31
N SER A 6 -20.88 -44.38 -1.77
CA SER A 6 -20.72 -43.15 -2.55
C SER A 6 -19.28 -42.99 -2.94
N LYS A 7 -18.97 -43.13 -4.23
CA LYS A 7 -17.72 -42.67 -4.82
C LYS A 7 -17.73 -41.15 -4.93
N SER A 8 -16.82 -40.50 -4.22
CA SER A 8 -16.45 -39.10 -4.43
C SER A 8 -15.78 -38.99 -5.82
N ALA A 9 -16.37 -38.20 -6.69
CA ALA A 9 -15.77 -37.81 -7.96
C ALA A 9 -14.82 -36.62 -7.71
N ASP A 10 -13.54 -36.92 -7.82
CA ASP A 10 -12.45 -35.96 -7.84
C ASP A 10 -12.42 -35.33 -9.24
N HIS A 11 -13.00 -34.14 -9.38
CA HIS A 11 -12.87 -33.33 -10.60
C HIS A 11 -11.63 -32.45 -10.48
N SER A 12 -10.46 -33.03 -10.72
CA SER A 12 -9.26 -32.27 -11.04
C SER A 12 -9.44 -31.64 -12.43
N ASN A 13 -9.82 -30.36 -12.48
CA ASN A 13 -9.92 -29.58 -13.69
C ASN A 13 -8.50 -29.17 -14.16
N ARG A 14 -7.73 -30.16 -14.70
CA ARG A 14 -6.47 -29.88 -15.42
C ARG A 14 -6.83 -29.46 -16.83
N ARG A 15 -6.34 -28.29 -17.24
CA ARG A 15 -6.37 -27.85 -18.64
C ARG A 15 -5.75 -28.95 -19.53
N PRO A 16 -6.22 -29.13 -20.78
CA PRO A 16 -5.62 -30.09 -21.72
C PRO A 16 -4.13 -29.73 -21.90
N ALA A 17 -3.26 -30.71 -21.85
CA ALA A 17 -1.80 -30.57 -22.02
C ALA A 17 -1.39 -29.85 -23.34
N ALA A 18 -2.26 -29.82 -24.33
CA ALA A 18 -2.09 -29.08 -25.57
C ALA A 18 -2.20 -27.56 -25.39
N GLU A 19 -2.96 -27.07 -24.41
CA GLU A 19 -3.07 -25.64 -24.09
C GLU A 19 -1.87 -25.14 -23.27
N GLU A 20 -1.36 -25.93 -22.35
CA GLU A 20 -0.12 -25.60 -21.61
C GLU A 20 1.08 -25.50 -22.57
N SER A 21 1.23 -26.46 -23.47
CA SER A 21 2.29 -26.43 -24.49
C SER A 21 2.18 -25.25 -25.45
N ALA A 22 0.96 -24.77 -25.74
CA ALA A 22 0.74 -23.59 -26.59
C ALA A 22 1.07 -22.29 -25.86
N ILE A 23 0.84 -22.24 -24.53
CA ILE A 23 1.18 -21.10 -23.68
C ILE A 23 2.70 -20.97 -23.51
N ASP A 24 3.39 -22.08 -23.25
CA ASP A 24 4.85 -22.10 -23.13
C ASP A 24 5.54 -21.72 -24.45
N ALA A 25 5.08 -22.25 -25.57
CA ALA A 25 5.58 -21.88 -26.89
C ALA A 25 5.31 -20.38 -27.23
N LEU A 26 4.24 -19.82 -26.70
CA LEU A 26 3.91 -18.40 -26.89
C LEU A 26 4.78 -17.48 -26.02
N LEU A 27 5.08 -17.91 -24.80
CA LEU A 27 5.98 -17.20 -23.89
C LEU A 27 7.43 -17.20 -24.44
N ASP A 28 7.87 -18.32 -25.04
CA ASP A 28 9.18 -18.43 -25.69
C ASP A 28 9.29 -17.49 -26.91
N VAL A 29 8.27 -17.39 -27.74
CA VAL A 29 8.23 -16.46 -28.90
C VAL A 29 8.27 -14.99 -28.44
N LEU A 30 7.61 -14.65 -27.32
CA LEU A 30 7.67 -13.32 -26.72
C LEU A 30 9.07 -13.02 -26.16
N GLN A 31 9.77 -14.03 -25.68
CA GLN A 31 11.12 -13.92 -25.16
C GLN A 31 12.16 -13.72 -26.26
N GLU A 32 12.05 -14.43 -27.39
CA GLU A 32 12.91 -14.25 -28.59
C GLU A 32 12.73 -12.89 -29.24
N ALA A 33 11.50 -12.37 -29.31
CA ALA A 33 11.20 -11.07 -29.90
C ALA A 33 11.83 -9.87 -29.19
N GLN A 34 12.30 -10.03 -27.95
CA GLN A 34 12.92 -8.96 -27.14
C GLN A 34 14.46 -9.00 -27.13
N THR A 35 15.09 -10.06 -27.60
CA THR A 35 16.54 -10.23 -27.56
C THR A 35 17.30 -9.50 -28.69
N GLU A 36 16.59 -8.93 -29.64
CA GLU A 36 17.17 -8.28 -30.82
C GLU A 36 16.95 -6.75 -30.86
N LEU A 37 17.29 -6.02 -29.81
CA LEU A 37 17.52 -4.58 -29.93
C LEU A 37 19.02 -4.31 -29.85
N PRO A 38 19.65 -3.64 -30.85
CA PRO A 38 21.08 -3.34 -30.83
C PRO A 38 21.37 -2.30 -29.75
N LEU A 39 22.28 -2.64 -28.84
CA LEU A 39 22.92 -1.71 -27.94
C LEU A 39 23.89 -0.85 -28.79
N GLU A 40 23.50 0.36 -29.13
CA GLU A 40 24.46 1.37 -29.60
C GLU A 40 25.32 1.85 -28.43
N THR A 41 26.57 1.62 -28.62
CA THR A 41 27.75 2.00 -27.85
C THR A 41 27.80 3.49 -27.55
N LEU A 42 27.92 3.85 -26.28
CA LEU A 42 28.57 5.06 -25.83
C LEU A 42 29.82 4.69 -25.00
N GLN A 43 30.98 4.64 -25.67
CA GLN A 43 32.28 4.73 -25.05
C GLN A 43 32.60 6.19 -24.73
N THR A 44 33.06 6.42 -23.51
CA THR A 44 34.17 7.33 -23.12
C THR A 44 34.15 7.37 -21.59
N GLY A 45 35.19 7.21 -20.89
CA GLY A 45 36.48 7.70 -20.73
C GLY A 45 37.06 7.23 -19.40
N LYS A 46 38.25 6.67 -19.48
CA LYS A 46 39.06 6.22 -18.34
C LYS A 46 39.50 7.40 -17.46
N GLY A 47 39.32 7.27 -16.16
CA GLY A 47 39.93 8.10 -15.13
C GLY A 47 40.26 7.28 -13.89
N ARG A 48 41.50 6.80 -13.82
CA ARG A 48 42.13 6.10 -12.70
C ARG A 48 42.44 7.11 -11.60
N ARG A 49 41.95 6.90 -10.37
CA ARG A 49 42.68 7.37 -9.17
C ARG A 49 42.44 6.47 -7.96
N SER A 50 43.50 6.28 -7.20
CA SER A 50 43.85 5.33 -6.18
C SER A 50 43.23 5.59 -4.81
N LYS A 51 42.99 4.48 -4.12
CA LYS A 51 43.00 4.13 -2.70
C LYS A 51 43.37 5.21 -1.68
N ALA A 52 42.46 5.42 -0.70
CA ALA A 52 42.83 5.56 0.71
C ALA A 52 41.64 5.06 1.55
N LYS A 53 41.90 4.10 2.47
CA LYS A 53 40.98 3.66 3.52
C LYS A 53 41.01 4.71 4.65
N PRO A 54 39.88 5.17 5.18
CA PRO A 54 39.85 5.78 6.51
C PRO A 54 39.53 4.72 7.57
N LYS A 55 40.08 4.94 8.74
CA LYS A 55 40.00 4.19 9.98
C LYS A 55 38.57 4.17 10.52
N GLU A 56 38.21 3.04 11.15
CA GLU A 56 37.03 2.88 11.99
C GLU A 56 37.12 3.86 13.18
N GLU A 57 36.28 4.87 13.17
CA GLU A 57 35.90 5.63 14.36
C GLU A 57 34.52 5.13 14.82
N ASN A 58 34.47 4.78 16.12
CA ASN A 58 33.25 4.42 16.84
C ASN A 58 32.23 5.55 16.71
N LEU A 59 31.27 5.39 15.81
CA LEU A 59 30.09 6.23 15.70
C LEU A 59 28.97 5.62 16.56
N LEU A 60 28.55 6.38 17.57
CA LEU A 60 27.28 6.19 18.25
C LEU A 60 26.15 6.01 17.22
N PRO A 61 25.13 5.17 17.46
CA PRO A 61 24.06 4.93 16.50
C PRO A 61 23.33 6.24 16.21
N THR A 62 23.35 6.63 14.95
CA THR A 62 22.65 7.80 14.45
C THR A 62 21.14 7.64 14.61
N PRO A 63 20.38 8.73 14.82
CA PRO A 63 18.91 8.70 15.04
C PRO A 63 18.09 8.19 13.84
N GLU A 64 18.74 7.87 12.71
CA GLU A 64 18.08 7.44 11.45
C GLU A 64 17.32 6.12 11.56
N THR A 65 17.69 5.25 12.50
CA THR A 65 17.09 3.90 12.62
C THR A 65 15.63 3.91 13.09
N ASN A 66 15.14 4.99 13.68
CA ASN A 66 13.81 5.04 14.27
C ASN A 66 12.73 5.63 13.33
N SER A 67 13.13 6.37 12.28
CA SER A 67 12.16 6.92 11.31
C SER A 67 11.54 5.84 10.41
N GLU A 68 12.19 4.67 10.29
CA GLU A 68 11.67 3.51 9.54
C GLU A 68 10.43 2.88 10.17
N LEU A 69 10.18 3.10 11.47
CA LEU A 69 9.00 2.54 12.15
C LEU A 69 7.68 3.08 11.59
N LEU A 70 7.69 4.30 11.11
CA LEU A 70 6.52 4.97 10.55
C LEU A 70 6.53 5.03 9.01
N LYS A 71 7.69 4.75 8.38
CA LYS A 71 7.81 4.57 6.93
C LYS A 71 7.34 3.16 6.55
N GLY A 72 6.44 3.04 5.60
CA GLY A 72 5.80 1.78 5.20
C GLY A 72 6.68 0.75 4.48
N ASP A 73 8.03 0.87 4.45
CA ASP A 73 8.87 0.12 3.53
C ASP A 73 9.75 -0.96 4.15
N ARG A 74 9.76 -2.10 3.43
CA ARG A 74 10.58 -3.31 3.51
C ARG A 74 10.51 -4.14 4.81
N ILE A 75 9.66 -5.14 4.72
CA ILE A 75 9.49 -6.18 5.72
C ILE A 75 10.28 -7.41 5.28
N VAL A 76 11.15 -7.92 6.17
CA VAL A 76 11.83 -9.21 6.01
C VAL A 76 10.77 -10.34 6.04
N GLU A 77 10.96 -11.43 5.30
CA GLU A 77 9.98 -12.52 5.09
C GLU A 77 9.35 -13.11 6.37
N GLU A 78 10.07 -13.11 7.49
CA GLU A 78 9.54 -13.58 8.78
C GLU A 78 8.46 -12.66 9.37
N THR A 79 8.57 -11.36 9.13
CA THR A 79 7.55 -10.39 9.54
C THR A 79 6.30 -10.53 8.67
N GLN A 80 6.43 -10.95 7.40
CA GLN A 80 5.30 -11.18 6.50
C GLN A 80 4.38 -12.30 7.00
N LYS A 81 4.94 -13.43 7.46
CA LYS A 81 4.16 -14.56 8.01
C LYS A 81 3.42 -14.20 9.29
N GLN A 82 3.99 -13.33 10.13
CA GLN A 82 3.30 -12.82 11.33
C GLN A 82 2.21 -11.82 10.98
N ASP A 83 2.44 -10.98 9.97
CA ASP A 83 1.45 -10.02 9.50
C ASP A 83 0.24 -10.70 8.85
N GLU A 84 0.44 -11.86 8.20
CA GLU A 84 -0.66 -12.67 7.66
C GLU A 84 -1.60 -13.18 8.77
N LYS A 85 -1.05 -13.61 9.91
CA LYS A 85 -1.86 -14.13 11.04
C LYS A 85 -2.75 -13.08 11.69
N ILE A 86 -2.33 -11.82 11.70
CA ILE A 86 -3.10 -10.72 12.31
C ILE A 86 -4.12 -10.09 11.36
N ARG A 87 -4.07 -10.41 10.05
CA ARG A 87 -5.02 -9.88 9.07
C ARG A 87 -6.42 -10.45 9.30
N PRO A 88 -7.48 -9.62 9.26
CA PRO A 88 -8.85 -10.12 9.25
C PRO A 88 -9.10 -10.95 7.99
N GLN A 89 -9.85 -12.04 8.16
CA GLN A 89 -10.17 -12.99 7.10
C GLN A 89 -11.57 -12.77 6.51
N THR A 90 -12.46 -12.10 7.24
CA THR A 90 -13.85 -11.85 6.84
C THR A 90 -14.20 -10.37 6.92
N ILE A 91 -15.27 -9.95 6.23
CA ILE A 91 -15.79 -8.58 6.31
C ILE A 91 -16.20 -8.23 7.75
N GLN A 92 -16.67 -9.21 8.52
CA GLN A 92 -17.11 -9.00 9.91
C GLN A 92 -15.93 -8.71 10.84
N GLU A 93 -14.80 -9.39 10.64
CA GLU A 93 -13.56 -9.12 11.39
C GLU A 93 -12.87 -7.81 11.00
N TYR A 94 -13.20 -7.29 9.83
CA TYR A 94 -12.59 -6.06 9.33
C TYR A 94 -13.19 -4.85 10.04
N VAL A 95 -12.44 -4.26 10.96
CA VAL A 95 -12.84 -3.08 11.73
C VAL A 95 -12.86 -1.84 10.86
N GLY A 96 -13.83 -0.96 11.07
CA GLY A 96 -13.92 0.34 10.39
C GLY A 96 -14.44 0.27 8.96
N GLN A 97 -14.26 1.37 8.21
CA GLN A 97 -14.64 1.52 6.79
C GLN A 97 -16.09 1.11 6.51
N LYS A 98 -17.04 1.55 7.35
CA LYS A 98 -18.44 1.07 7.31
C LYS A 98 -19.06 1.21 5.93
N ASP A 99 -18.96 2.40 5.31
CA ASP A 99 -19.57 2.67 4.00
C ASP A 99 -19.02 1.73 2.91
N LEU A 100 -17.71 1.49 2.93
CA LEU A 100 -17.07 0.54 2.03
C LEU A 100 -17.61 -0.89 2.24
N LYS A 101 -17.73 -1.33 3.50
CA LYS A 101 -18.24 -2.66 3.83
C LYS A 101 -19.68 -2.85 3.37
N ASP A 102 -20.54 -1.85 3.58
CA ASP A 102 -21.95 -1.90 3.20
C ASP A 102 -22.10 -2.04 1.67
N VAL A 103 -21.31 -1.28 0.89
CA VAL A 103 -21.29 -1.38 -0.58
C VAL A 103 -20.80 -2.75 -1.03
N LEU A 104 -19.69 -3.24 -0.46
CA LEU A 104 -19.12 -4.53 -0.84
C LEU A 104 -19.99 -5.72 -0.44
N ASP A 105 -20.65 -5.69 0.72
CA ASP A 105 -21.57 -6.74 1.15
C ASP A 105 -22.73 -6.89 0.16
N ILE A 106 -23.33 -5.77 -0.28
CA ILE A 106 -24.38 -5.78 -1.30
C ILE A 106 -23.85 -6.35 -2.62
N ALA A 107 -22.69 -5.90 -3.09
CA ALA A 107 -22.11 -6.33 -4.36
C ALA A 107 -21.78 -7.83 -4.35
N ILE A 108 -21.17 -8.33 -3.26
CA ILE A 108 -20.82 -9.75 -3.08
C ILE A 108 -22.08 -10.62 -3.07
N ARG A 109 -23.09 -10.25 -2.29
CA ARG A 109 -24.34 -11.03 -2.22
C ARG A 109 -25.05 -11.05 -3.58
N ALA A 110 -25.07 -9.93 -4.28
CA ALA A 110 -25.68 -9.85 -5.61
C ALA A 110 -24.94 -10.72 -6.64
N ALA A 111 -23.60 -10.65 -6.69
CA ALA A 111 -22.77 -11.46 -7.58
C ALA A 111 -22.94 -12.97 -7.29
N LYS A 112 -22.86 -13.37 -6.02
CA LYS A 112 -23.13 -14.77 -5.59
C LYS A 112 -24.52 -15.25 -5.97
N GLY A 113 -25.55 -14.41 -5.78
CA GLY A 113 -26.94 -14.75 -6.13
C GLY A 113 -27.16 -14.99 -7.61
N ARG A 114 -26.36 -14.33 -8.47
CA ARG A 114 -26.39 -14.52 -9.93
C ARG A 114 -25.40 -15.57 -10.45
N GLY A 115 -24.48 -16.05 -9.58
CA GLY A 115 -23.37 -16.92 -10.01
C GLY A 115 -22.36 -16.22 -10.91
N GLU A 116 -22.14 -14.93 -10.71
CA GLU A 116 -21.25 -14.08 -11.52
C GLU A 116 -20.02 -13.64 -10.72
N CYS A 117 -18.97 -13.22 -11.42
CA CYS A 117 -17.84 -12.52 -10.79
C CYS A 117 -18.29 -11.16 -10.27
N LEU A 118 -17.57 -10.63 -9.30
CA LEU A 118 -17.74 -9.26 -8.83
C LEU A 118 -17.28 -8.28 -9.92
N ASP A 119 -17.90 -7.13 -10.02
CA ASP A 119 -17.39 -6.04 -10.86
C ASP A 119 -15.96 -5.64 -10.46
N HIS A 120 -15.19 -5.15 -11.44
CA HIS A 120 -13.84 -4.65 -11.17
C HIS A 120 -13.88 -3.51 -10.15
N LEU A 121 -12.99 -3.59 -9.16
CA LEU A 121 -12.96 -2.68 -8.00
C LEU A 121 -11.68 -1.88 -7.96
N LEU A 122 -11.77 -0.55 -7.82
CA LEU A 122 -10.65 0.33 -7.53
C LEU A 122 -10.69 0.78 -6.07
N LEU A 123 -9.66 0.43 -5.31
CA LEU A 123 -9.46 0.88 -3.93
C LEU A 123 -8.40 1.99 -3.90
N TYR A 124 -8.74 3.17 -3.40
CA TYR A 124 -7.79 4.26 -3.32
C TYR A 124 -7.75 4.92 -1.94
N GLY A 125 -6.61 5.50 -1.61
CA GLY A 125 -6.39 6.19 -0.34
C GLY A 125 -4.96 6.03 0.16
N PRO A 126 -4.59 6.71 1.26
CA PRO A 126 -3.26 6.66 1.86
C PRO A 126 -2.74 5.23 2.08
N PRO A 127 -1.42 5.04 2.20
CA PRO A 127 -0.84 3.72 2.46
C PRO A 127 -1.24 3.22 3.86
N GLY A 128 -1.26 1.88 4.03
CA GLY A 128 -1.48 1.26 5.35
C GLY A 128 -2.94 1.17 5.82
N LEU A 129 -3.92 1.54 5.00
CA LEU A 129 -5.36 1.53 5.33
C LEU A 129 -6.06 0.18 5.09
N GLY A 130 -5.36 -0.83 4.54
CA GLY A 130 -5.93 -2.17 4.38
C GLY A 130 -6.44 -2.51 2.98
N LYS A 131 -6.01 -1.81 1.90
CA LYS A 131 -6.40 -2.10 0.50
C LYS A 131 -6.14 -3.56 0.13
N THR A 132 -4.94 -4.07 0.37
CA THR A 132 -4.57 -5.48 0.12
C THR A 132 -5.37 -6.44 0.99
N THR A 133 -5.62 -6.09 2.26
CA THR A 133 -6.43 -6.92 3.16
C THR A 133 -7.87 -7.04 2.65
N MET A 134 -8.46 -5.96 2.16
CA MET A 134 -9.80 -5.97 1.60
C MET A 134 -9.91 -6.87 0.36
N SER A 135 -8.88 -6.88 -0.51
CA SER A 135 -8.88 -7.76 -1.69
C SER A 135 -8.83 -9.26 -1.32
N LEU A 136 -8.07 -9.60 -0.27
CA LEU A 136 -8.03 -10.96 0.27
C LEU A 136 -9.37 -11.38 0.87
N ILE A 137 -10.00 -10.48 1.63
CA ILE A 137 -11.34 -10.71 2.20
C ILE A 137 -12.36 -10.91 1.07
N LEU A 138 -12.33 -10.09 0.03
CA LEU A 138 -13.22 -10.24 -1.13
C LEU A 138 -13.11 -11.61 -1.78
N ALA A 139 -11.88 -12.08 -2.02
CA ALA A 139 -11.65 -13.41 -2.58
C ALA A 139 -12.17 -14.52 -1.63
N GLY A 140 -11.89 -14.41 -0.34
CA GLY A 140 -12.39 -15.34 0.68
C GLY A 140 -13.93 -15.34 0.76
N GLU A 141 -14.56 -14.17 0.75
CA GLU A 141 -16.03 -14.06 0.73
C GLU A 141 -16.61 -14.63 -0.57
N MET A 142 -16.00 -14.43 -1.72
CA MET A 142 -16.44 -15.03 -3.00
C MET A 142 -16.14 -16.53 -3.09
N GLY A 143 -15.24 -17.07 -2.25
CA GLY A 143 -14.81 -18.48 -2.28
C GLY A 143 -13.87 -18.81 -3.43
N VAL A 144 -13.06 -17.83 -3.87
CA VAL A 144 -12.13 -17.93 -5.01
C VAL A 144 -10.70 -17.60 -4.58
N ASN A 145 -9.72 -17.82 -5.47
CA ASN A 145 -8.33 -17.48 -5.17
C ASN A 145 -8.08 -15.98 -5.38
N CYS A 146 -7.13 -15.43 -4.59
CA CYS A 146 -6.61 -14.09 -4.80
C CYS A 146 -5.18 -14.17 -5.32
N LYS A 147 -4.94 -13.69 -6.55
CA LYS A 147 -3.59 -13.52 -7.09
C LYS A 147 -3.13 -12.09 -6.85
N ILE A 148 -2.01 -11.95 -6.17
CA ILE A 148 -1.47 -10.65 -5.76
C ILE A 148 -0.27 -10.32 -6.64
N SER A 149 -0.28 -9.12 -7.20
CA SER A 149 0.85 -8.55 -7.93
C SER A 149 0.99 -7.05 -7.58
N SER A 150 2.07 -6.45 -8.04
CA SER A 150 2.29 -5.02 -7.92
C SER A 150 2.67 -4.42 -9.28
N ALA A 151 2.27 -3.19 -9.57
CA ALA A 151 2.57 -2.56 -10.84
C ALA A 151 4.08 -2.52 -11.17
N PRO A 152 5.01 -2.27 -10.22
CA PRO A 152 6.44 -2.35 -10.47
C PRO A 152 6.96 -3.73 -10.92
N SER A 153 6.24 -4.82 -10.64
CA SER A 153 6.61 -6.16 -11.13
C SER A 153 6.03 -6.50 -12.51
N LEU A 154 5.21 -5.62 -13.08
CA LEU A 154 4.51 -5.78 -14.35
C LEU A 154 5.03 -4.77 -15.40
N GLU A 155 6.34 -4.63 -15.51
CA GLU A 155 6.94 -3.64 -16.42
C GLU A 155 6.78 -3.99 -17.89
N ARG A 156 6.68 -5.28 -18.21
CA ARG A 156 6.64 -5.76 -19.60
C ARG A 156 5.28 -6.35 -19.95
N PRO A 157 4.82 -6.21 -21.20
CA PRO A 157 3.58 -6.81 -21.68
C PRO A 157 3.42 -8.31 -21.35
N ARG A 158 4.51 -9.07 -21.46
CA ARG A 158 4.51 -10.51 -21.14
C ARG A 158 4.18 -10.82 -19.69
N ASP A 159 4.57 -9.94 -18.75
CA ASP A 159 4.40 -10.18 -17.31
C ASP A 159 2.91 -10.14 -16.96
N ILE A 160 2.17 -9.16 -17.48
CA ILE A 160 0.71 -9.07 -17.29
C ILE A 160 -0.05 -10.15 -18.07
N VAL A 161 0.38 -10.46 -19.30
CA VAL A 161 -0.23 -11.55 -20.10
C VAL A 161 -0.07 -12.88 -19.39
N GLY A 162 1.13 -13.21 -18.90
CA GLY A 162 1.38 -14.44 -18.14
C GLY A 162 0.52 -14.52 -16.88
N LEU A 163 0.35 -13.39 -16.18
CA LEU A 163 -0.49 -13.32 -15.00
C LEU A 163 -1.98 -13.57 -15.33
N LEU A 164 -2.50 -12.92 -16.38
CA LEU A 164 -3.88 -13.06 -16.83
C LEU A 164 -4.20 -14.48 -17.33
N MET A 165 -3.30 -15.08 -18.10
CA MET A 165 -3.45 -16.46 -18.61
C MET A 165 -3.45 -17.53 -17.52
N ASN A 166 -2.88 -17.25 -16.35
CA ASN A 166 -2.87 -18.15 -15.19
C ASN A 166 -4.08 -18.00 -14.28
N LEU A 167 -5.04 -17.10 -14.57
CA LEU A 167 -6.27 -16.95 -13.79
C LEU A 167 -7.21 -18.15 -14.02
N GLN A 168 -8.01 -18.43 -13.01
CA GLN A 168 -9.12 -19.38 -13.08
C GLN A 168 -10.45 -18.63 -13.03
N GLU A 169 -11.55 -19.32 -13.38
CA GLU A 169 -12.88 -18.74 -13.36
C GLU A 169 -13.22 -18.20 -11.96
N GLY A 170 -13.58 -16.93 -11.90
CA GLY A 170 -13.93 -16.25 -10.65
C GLY A 170 -12.77 -15.65 -9.87
N ASP A 171 -11.51 -15.96 -10.19
CA ASP A 171 -10.35 -15.48 -9.43
C ASP A 171 -10.36 -13.95 -9.23
N VAL A 172 -9.84 -13.51 -8.11
CA VAL A 172 -9.53 -12.10 -7.85
C VAL A 172 -8.07 -11.83 -8.21
N LEU A 173 -7.83 -10.90 -9.13
CA LEU A 173 -6.51 -10.37 -9.42
C LEU A 173 -6.33 -9.04 -8.70
N PHE A 174 -5.43 -8.98 -7.74
CA PHE A 174 -5.06 -7.74 -7.04
C PHE A 174 -3.77 -7.16 -7.61
N ILE A 175 -3.81 -5.89 -8.02
CA ILE A 175 -2.63 -5.13 -8.47
C ILE A 175 -2.43 -3.92 -7.56
N ASP A 176 -1.36 -3.96 -6.76
CA ASP A 176 -0.99 -2.82 -5.92
C ASP A 176 -0.29 -1.73 -6.73
N GLU A 177 -0.46 -0.47 -6.30
CA GLU A 177 0.08 0.74 -6.95
C GLU A 177 -0.21 0.79 -8.47
N ILE A 178 -1.43 0.41 -8.86
CA ILE A 178 -1.84 0.23 -10.25
C ILE A 178 -1.57 1.47 -11.14
N HIS A 179 -1.50 2.68 -10.55
CA HIS A 179 -1.14 3.92 -11.25
C HIS A 179 0.31 3.94 -11.78
N ARG A 180 1.15 3.00 -11.36
CA ARG A 180 2.54 2.88 -11.80
C ARG A 180 2.72 1.90 -12.97
N LEU A 181 1.64 1.33 -13.49
CA LEU A 181 1.71 0.47 -14.67
C LEU A 181 2.23 1.27 -15.88
N PRO A 182 3.19 0.72 -16.65
CA PRO A 182 3.55 1.28 -17.94
C PRO A 182 2.32 1.31 -18.87
N ARG A 183 2.19 2.35 -19.67
CA ARG A 183 1.02 2.54 -20.55
C ARG A 183 0.75 1.35 -21.46
N ILE A 184 1.81 0.75 -22.00
CA ILE A 184 1.68 -0.44 -22.87
C ILE A 184 1.12 -1.66 -22.10
N THR A 185 1.44 -1.81 -20.83
CA THR A 185 0.90 -2.87 -19.96
C THR A 185 -0.54 -2.54 -19.57
N GLU A 186 -0.84 -1.26 -19.32
CA GLU A 186 -2.19 -0.79 -19.02
C GLU A 186 -3.15 -1.05 -20.18
N GLU A 187 -2.72 -0.81 -21.44
CA GLU A 187 -3.53 -1.04 -22.65
C GLU A 187 -3.92 -2.51 -22.83
N ILE A 188 -3.16 -3.46 -22.31
CA ILE A 188 -3.51 -4.90 -22.32
C ILE A 188 -4.66 -5.20 -21.34
N LEU A 189 -4.78 -4.44 -20.24
CA LEU A 189 -5.87 -4.63 -19.29
C LEU A 189 -7.23 -4.21 -19.86
N TYR A 190 -7.30 -3.30 -20.82
CA TYR A 190 -8.57 -2.81 -21.33
C TYR A 190 -9.46 -3.92 -21.91
N PRO A 191 -9.02 -4.70 -22.92
CA PRO A 191 -9.82 -5.80 -23.43
C PRO A 191 -9.94 -6.96 -22.43
N ALA A 192 -8.98 -7.10 -21.49
CA ALA A 192 -9.06 -8.11 -20.46
C ALA A 192 -10.18 -7.83 -19.45
N MET A 193 -10.44 -6.55 -19.14
CA MET A 193 -11.48 -6.13 -18.20
C MET A 193 -12.87 -6.09 -18.86
N GLU A 194 -12.97 -5.66 -20.13
CA GLU A 194 -14.26 -5.49 -20.81
C GLU A 194 -14.76 -6.79 -21.42
N ASP A 195 -13.88 -7.47 -22.19
CA ASP A 195 -14.25 -8.59 -23.04
C ASP A 195 -13.69 -9.94 -22.58
N PHE A 196 -12.97 -9.96 -21.45
CA PHE A 196 -12.28 -11.16 -20.96
C PHE A 196 -11.43 -11.84 -22.03
N ARG A 197 -10.59 -11.04 -22.70
CA ARG A 197 -9.67 -11.50 -23.75
C ARG A 197 -8.37 -10.71 -23.67
N VAL A 198 -7.30 -11.31 -24.13
CA VAL A 198 -6.01 -10.64 -24.34
C VAL A 198 -5.65 -10.68 -25.82
N GLU A 199 -5.14 -9.57 -26.34
CA GLU A 199 -4.70 -9.45 -27.71
C GLU A 199 -3.19 -9.48 -27.77
N ILE A 200 -2.63 -10.44 -28.52
CA ILE A 200 -1.18 -10.64 -28.65
C ILE A 200 -0.81 -10.51 -30.12
N THR A 201 0.14 -9.62 -30.41
CA THR A 201 0.69 -9.47 -31.75
C THR A 201 1.90 -10.37 -31.92
N ILE A 202 1.81 -11.35 -32.81
CA ILE A 202 2.87 -12.33 -33.12
C ILE A 202 3.48 -11.97 -34.48
N GLY A 203 4.82 -11.91 -34.55
CA GLY A 203 5.56 -11.57 -35.77
C GLY A 203 5.99 -10.10 -35.84
N LYS A 204 6.80 -9.74 -36.82
CA LYS A 204 7.36 -8.39 -37.02
C LYS A 204 6.97 -7.85 -38.42
N GLY A 205 6.78 -6.54 -38.51
CA GLY A 205 6.53 -5.84 -39.78
C GLY A 205 5.22 -6.29 -40.48
N GLN A 206 5.27 -6.50 -41.78
CA GLN A 206 4.06 -6.87 -42.57
C GLN A 206 3.53 -8.26 -42.28
N SER A 207 4.27 -9.13 -41.57
CA SER A 207 3.83 -10.47 -41.15
C SER A 207 3.24 -10.49 -39.77
N ALA A 208 3.17 -9.36 -39.08
CA ALA A 208 2.57 -9.27 -37.73
C ALA A 208 1.07 -9.63 -37.80
N ARG A 209 0.65 -10.55 -36.94
CA ARG A 209 -0.76 -10.98 -36.80
C ARG A 209 -1.18 -10.85 -35.37
N THR A 210 -2.29 -10.17 -35.12
CA THR A 210 -2.91 -10.11 -33.80
C THR A 210 -3.75 -11.35 -33.58
N ARG A 211 -3.53 -12.06 -32.48
CA ARG A 211 -4.39 -13.13 -31.98
C ARG A 211 -5.10 -12.69 -30.73
N SER A 212 -6.39 -12.96 -30.67
CA SER A 212 -7.20 -12.77 -29.45
C SER A 212 -7.30 -14.11 -28.74
N LEU A 213 -6.93 -14.14 -27.46
CA LEU A 213 -7.02 -15.30 -26.58
C LEU A 213 -8.08 -15.03 -25.51
N PRO A 214 -9.06 -15.94 -25.33
CA PRO A 214 -10.07 -15.77 -24.29
C PRO A 214 -9.45 -15.95 -22.90
N LEU A 215 -9.93 -15.18 -21.93
CA LEU A 215 -9.61 -15.29 -20.52
C LEU A 215 -10.81 -15.83 -19.74
N PRO A 216 -10.60 -16.54 -18.63
CA PRO A 216 -11.67 -16.82 -17.69
C PRO A 216 -12.22 -15.50 -17.15
N ARG A 217 -13.48 -15.48 -16.73
CA ARG A 217 -14.03 -14.31 -16.03
C ARG A 217 -13.33 -14.14 -14.70
N PHE A 218 -12.92 -12.93 -14.37
CA PHE A 218 -12.19 -12.60 -13.15
C PHE A 218 -12.58 -11.21 -12.64
N THR A 219 -12.26 -10.93 -11.39
CA THR A 219 -12.40 -9.60 -10.79
C THR A 219 -11.02 -8.95 -10.66
N LEU A 220 -10.80 -7.82 -11.31
CA LEU A 220 -9.62 -6.99 -11.06
C LEU A 220 -9.88 -6.08 -9.86
N VAL A 221 -9.01 -6.15 -8.85
CA VAL A 221 -8.96 -5.19 -7.76
C VAL A 221 -7.69 -4.35 -7.89
N GLY A 222 -7.84 -3.13 -8.36
CA GLY A 222 -6.75 -2.16 -8.41
C GLY A 222 -6.60 -1.42 -7.08
N ALA A 223 -5.37 -1.24 -6.60
CA ALA A 223 -5.10 -0.39 -5.45
C ALA A 223 -4.17 0.77 -5.83
N THR A 224 -4.43 1.96 -5.29
CA THR A 224 -3.59 3.13 -5.56
C THR A 224 -3.60 4.12 -4.40
N THR A 225 -2.48 4.80 -4.20
CA THR A 225 -2.38 6.00 -3.35
C THR A 225 -2.77 7.26 -4.13
N ARG A 226 -2.70 7.24 -5.46
CA ARG A 226 -2.82 8.41 -6.35
C ARG A 226 -3.86 8.17 -7.45
N VAL A 227 -5.15 8.24 -7.10
CA VAL A 227 -6.25 8.02 -8.07
C VAL A 227 -6.20 8.99 -9.26
N GLY A 228 -5.73 10.22 -9.06
CA GLY A 228 -5.57 11.21 -10.13
C GLY A 228 -4.43 10.91 -11.11
N ALA A 229 -3.52 9.97 -10.79
CA ALA A 229 -2.44 9.53 -11.68
C ALA A 229 -2.87 8.36 -12.59
N LEU A 230 -4.04 7.74 -12.35
CA LEU A 230 -4.60 6.77 -13.27
C LEU A 230 -5.09 7.45 -14.56
N SER A 231 -4.88 6.76 -15.68
CA SER A 231 -5.50 7.19 -16.92
C SER A 231 -7.03 7.10 -16.87
N SER A 232 -7.74 8.03 -17.54
CA SER A 232 -9.20 7.97 -17.60
C SER A 232 -9.71 6.65 -18.19
N PRO A 233 -9.11 6.11 -19.29
CA PRO A 233 -9.57 4.84 -19.86
C PRO A 233 -9.50 3.67 -18.87
N LEU A 234 -8.45 3.56 -18.05
CA LEU A 234 -8.36 2.50 -17.04
C LEU A 234 -9.37 2.73 -15.92
N ARG A 235 -9.47 3.95 -15.44
CA ARG A 235 -10.37 4.28 -14.31
C ARG A 235 -11.83 4.02 -14.65
N ASP A 236 -12.25 4.35 -15.87
CA ASP A 236 -13.66 4.24 -16.31
C ASP A 236 -14.10 2.77 -16.49
N ARG A 237 -13.15 1.81 -16.48
CA ARG A 237 -13.41 0.37 -16.52
C ARG A 237 -13.65 -0.27 -15.17
N PHE A 238 -13.44 0.47 -14.08
CA PHE A 238 -13.81 0.00 -12.75
C PHE A 238 -15.29 0.29 -12.47
N GLY A 239 -16.08 -0.76 -12.28
CA GLY A 239 -17.50 -0.66 -11.91
C GLY A 239 -17.70 -0.13 -10.48
N LEU A 240 -16.74 -0.39 -9.61
CA LEU A 240 -16.75 0.06 -8.22
C LEU A 240 -15.49 0.86 -7.91
N ILE A 241 -15.63 2.12 -7.46
CA ILE A 241 -14.51 2.98 -7.05
C ILE A 241 -14.73 3.39 -5.60
N GLN A 242 -13.85 2.91 -4.71
CA GLN A 242 -14.03 3.07 -3.28
C GLN A 242 -12.80 3.71 -2.61
N ARG A 243 -13.08 4.75 -1.81
CA ARG A 243 -12.05 5.44 -1.04
C ARG A 243 -11.93 4.83 0.36
N LEU A 244 -10.71 4.48 0.76
CA LEU A 244 -10.41 4.17 2.15
C LEU A 244 -10.07 5.48 2.89
N ARG A 245 -10.72 5.69 4.04
CA ARG A 245 -10.47 6.83 4.92
C ARG A 245 -9.49 6.45 6.04
N PHE A 246 -8.90 7.44 6.66
CA PHE A 246 -8.20 7.21 7.92
C PHE A 246 -9.18 6.68 8.97
N TYR A 247 -8.68 5.85 9.86
CA TYR A 247 -9.44 5.25 10.93
C TYR A 247 -9.60 6.20 12.10
N GLU A 248 -10.74 6.15 12.75
CA GLU A 248 -11.00 6.86 13.98
C GLU A 248 -10.29 6.20 15.16
N LEU A 249 -10.13 6.93 16.28
CA LEU A 249 -9.44 6.43 17.46
C LEU A 249 -10.03 5.12 17.97
N ASP A 250 -11.36 5.04 18.07
CA ASP A 250 -12.06 3.87 18.56
C ASP A 250 -11.87 2.65 17.65
N GLU A 251 -11.86 2.87 16.32
CA GLU A 251 -11.63 1.82 15.34
C GLU A 251 -10.19 1.27 15.48
N LEU A 252 -9.19 2.15 15.65
CA LEU A 252 -7.80 1.74 15.84
C LEU A 252 -7.59 1.05 17.18
N THR A 253 -8.24 1.51 18.25
CA THR A 253 -8.19 0.87 19.57
C THR A 253 -8.71 -0.56 19.48
N GLN A 254 -9.83 -0.80 18.78
CA GLN A 254 -10.33 -2.15 18.53
C GLN A 254 -9.34 -3.02 17.75
N ILE A 255 -8.68 -2.44 16.73
CA ILE A 255 -7.64 -3.15 15.97
C ILE A 255 -6.46 -3.51 16.85
N VAL A 256 -5.98 -2.61 17.71
CA VAL A 256 -4.89 -2.87 18.67
C VAL A 256 -5.27 -3.98 19.64
N LEU A 257 -6.46 -3.92 20.25
CA LEU A 257 -6.96 -4.95 21.17
C LEU A 257 -7.09 -6.31 20.49
N ARG A 258 -7.66 -6.36 19.28
CA ARG A 258 -7.74 -7.60 18.50
C ARG A 258 -6.35 -8.16 18.19
N THR A 259 -5.44 -7.31 17.74
CA THR A 259 -4.08 -7.73 17.39
C THR A 259 -3.30 -8.17 18.61
N SER A 260 -3.44 -7.50 19.75
CA SER A 260 -2.78 -7.87 21.01
C SER A 260 -3.23 -9.27 21.49
N SER A 261 -4.53 -9.57 21.36
CA SER A 261 -5.06 -10.91 21.66
C SER A 261 -4.47 -11.98 20.76
N LEU A 262 -4.36 -11.73 19.43
CA LEU A 262 -3.75 -12.66 18.48
C LEU A 262 -2.23 -12.86 18.69
N LEU A 263 -1.55 -11.85 19.27
CA LEU A 263 -0.13 -11.90 19.61
C LEU A 263 0.12 -12.35 21.07
N GLU A 264 -0.94 -12.74 21.79
CA GLU A 264 -0.87 -13.14 23.20
C GLU A 264 -0.14 -12.09 24.07
N THR A 265 -0.41 -10.81 23.80
CA THR A 265 0.23 -9.68 24.48
C THR A 265 -0.78 -9.01 25.40
N PRO A 266 -0.65 -9.13 26.74
CA PRO A 266 -1.56 -8.49 27.67
C PRO A 266 -1.51 -6.95 27.55
N ILE A 267 -2.65 -6.33 27.29
CA ILE A 267 -2.80 -4.88 27.18
C ILE A 267 -4.15 -4.46 27.72
N ASP A 268 -4.21 -3.39 28.48
CA ASP A 268 -5.47 -2.80 28.90
C ASP A 268 -6.01 -1.79 27.86
N LEU A 269 -7.23 -1.33 28.07
CA LEU A 269 -7.88 -0.37 27.16
C LEU A 269 -7.06 0.93 27.04
N SER A 270 -6.49 1.41 28.14
CA SER A 270 -5.76 2.68 28.18
C SER A 270 -4.45 2.60 27.40
N GLY A 271 -3.75 1.47 27.45
CA GLY A 271 -2.55 1.19 26.67
C GLY A 271 -2.88 1.07 25.17
N ALA A 272 -4.00 0.41 24.85
CA ALA A 272 -4.45 0.29 23.46
C ALA A 272 -4.84 1.65 22.86
N GLU A 273 -5.54 2.51 23.61
CA GLU A 273 -5.87 3.88 23.20
C GLU A 273 -4.64 4.74 22.98
N GLU A 274 -3.62 4.61 23.82
CA GLU A 274 -2.37 5.38 23.70
C GLU A 274 -1.62 4.98 22.42
N ILE A 275 -1.55 3.69 22.09
CA ILE A 275 -0.98 3.21 20.83
C ILE A 275 -1.81 3.70 19.62
N ALA A 276 -3.14 3.56 19.71
CA ALA A 276 -4.07 3.97 18.65
C ALA A 276 -3.98 5.46 18.35
N ARG A 277 -3.87 6.32 19.37
CA ARG A 277 -3.73 7.78 19.23
C ARG A 277 -2.50 8.15 18.44
N ARG A 278 -1.36 7.47 18.64
CA ARG A 278 -0.10 7.73 17.93
C ARG A 278 0.02 6.99 16.59
N ALA A 279 -1.00 6.22 16.19
CA ALA A 279 -0.96 5.38 14.98
C ALA A 279 -1.34 6.10 13.67
N ARG A 280 -1.47 7.42 13.68
CA ARG A 280 -1.73 8.24 12.48
C ARG A 280 -2.96 7.81 11.66
N GLY A 281 -4.01 7.34 12.31
CA GLY A 281 -5.21 6.89 11.60
C GLY A 281 -5.01 5.63 10.74
N THR A 282 -3.90 4.88 10.89
CA THR A 282 -3.60 3.74 10.02
C THR A 282 -3.37 2.43 10.78
N PRO A 283 -4.07 1.34 10.42
CA PRO A 283 -3.91 0.01 11.03
C PRO A 283 -2.49 -0.55 10.96
N ARG A 284 -1.78 -0.31 9.85
CA ARG A 284 -0.39 -0.77 9.66
C ARG A 284 0.53 -0.18 10.73
N ILE A 285 0.41 1.14 10.99
CA ILE A 285 1.22 1.82 12.01
C ILE A 285 0.80 1.34 13.40
N ALA A 286 -0.51 1.24 13.70
CA ALA A 286 -1.01 0.74 14.98
C ALA A 286 -0.41 -0.64 15.32
N ASN A 287 -0.45 -1.58 14.38
CA ASN A 287 0.12 -2.91 14.58
C ASN A 287 1.65 -2.88 14.74
N ARG A 288 2.36 -2.00 14.04
CA ARG A 288 3.82 -1.83 14.20
C ARG A 288 4.17 -1.25 15.55
N LEU A 289 3.46 -0.23 16.00
CA LEU A 289 3.66 0.37 17.32
C LEU A 289 3.36 -0.63 18.42
N LEU A 290 2.27 -1.39 18.32
CA LEU A 290 1.94 -2.47 19.27
C LEU A 290 3.09 -3.48 19.40
N LYS A 291 3.65 -3.95 18.29
CA LYS A 291 4.80 -4.88 18.31
C LYS A 291 6.00 -4.27 19.04
N ARG A 292 6.30 -2.99 18.86
CA ARG A 292 7.41 -2.30 19.54
C ARG A 292 7.15 -2.10 21.02
N VAL A 293 5.93 -1.70 21.38
CA VAL A 293 5.53 -1.58 22.78
C VAL A 293 5.59 -2.94 23.48
N ARG A 294 5.16 -4.01 22.79
CA ARG A 294 5.31 -5.39 23.28
C ARG A 294 6.78 -5.74 23.55
N ASP A 295 7.67 -5.51 22.57
CA ASP A 295 9.10 -5.80 22.70
C ASP A 295 9.69 -5.04 23.89
N TYR A 296 9.31 -3.76 24.08
CA TYR A 296 9.70 -2.95 25.24
C TYR A 296 9.19 -3.55 26.57
N ALA A 297 7.89 -3.88 26.62
CA ALA A 297 7.28 -4.43 27.83
C ALA A 297 7.90 -5.79 28.23
N GLN A 298 8.22 -6.64 27.29
CA GLN A 298 8.88 -7.93 27.53
C GLN A 298 10.30 -7.79 28.11
N VAL A 299 11.02 -6.74 27.73
CA VAL A 299 12.41 -6.53 28.17
C VAL A 299 12.49 -5.72 29.48
N LYS A 300 11.65 -4.73 29.63
CA LYS A 300 11.72 -3.75 30.72
C LYS A 300 10.73 -4.00 31.86
N MET A 301 9.62 -4.64 31.57
CA MET A 301 8.48 -4.81 32.45
C MET A 301 7.98 -6.26 32.40
N SER A 302 7.46 -6.77 33.48
CA SER A 302 6.85 -8.11 33.57
C SER A 302 5.36 -7.99 33.81
N GLY A 303 4.61 -7.30 32.92
CA GLY A 303 3.20 -7.05 33.18
C GLY A 303 2.38 -6.66 31.97
N GLU A 304 1.13 -6.33 32.23
CA GLU A 304 0.18 -5.84 31.26
C GLU A 304 0.55 -4.43 30.77
N ILE A 305 0.45 -4.20 29.45
CA ILE A 305 0.72 -2.90 28.83
C ILE A 305 -0.43 -1.95 29.19
N ASN A 306 -0.15 -0.94 29.99
CA ASN A 306 -1.04 0.18 30.29
C ASN A 306 -0.59 1.46 29.57
N GLN A 307 -1.34 2.56 29.76
CA GLN A 307 -1.03 3.85 29.14
C GLN A 307 0.39 4.32 29.42
N ALA A 308 0.87 4.21 30.66
CA ALA A 308 2.20 4.70 31.06
C ALA A 308 3.30 3.93 30.35
N ILE A 309 3.21 2.60 30.33
CA ILE A 309 4.17 1.73 29.63
C ILE A 309 4.15 1.99 28.12
N ALA A 310 2.95 2.13 27.54
CA ALA A 310 2.82 2.45 26.12
C ALA A 310 3.46 3.82 25.78
N ALA A 311 3.20 4.85 26.60
CA ALA A 311 3.73 6.18 26.39
C ALA A 311 5.27 6.19 26.50
N GLU A 312 5.84 5.56 27.55
CA GLU A 312 7.30 5.49 27.77
C GLU A 312 7.99 4.75 26.61
N ALA A 313 7.42 3.62 26.17
CA ALA A 313 7.94 2.88 25.04
C ALA A 313 7.94 3.73 23.76
N LEU A 314 6.83 4.41 23.46
CA LEU A 314 6.68 5.21 22.24
C LEU A 314 7.58 6.45 22.24
N GLU A 315 7.82 7.06 23.39
CA GLU A 315 8.80 8.15 23.55
C GLU A 315 10.23 7.66 23.27
N LEU A 316 10.60 6.47 23.78
CA LEU A 316 11.89 5.85 23.46
C LEU A 316 12.08 5.66 21.96
N PHE A 317 11.01 5.36 21.24
CA PHE A 317 11.01 5.23 19.76
C PHE A 317 10.83 6.55 19.02
N ASN A 318 10.90 7.70 19.71
CA ASN A 318 10.74 9.05 19.17
C ASN A 318 9.39 9.31 18.49
N VAL A 319 8.32 8.64 18.92
CA VAL A 319 6.95 8.90 18.50
C VAL A 319 6.28 9.78 19.52
N ASP A 320 5.94 11.00 19.16
CA ASP A 320 5.36 11.98 20.07
C ASP A 320 3.86 11.71 20.36
N PRO A 321 3.20 12.44 21.28
CA PRO A 321 1.79 12.24 21.61
C PRO A 321 0.82 12.40 20.45
N CYS A 322 1.20 13.14 19.40
CA CYS A 322 0.43 13.28 18.16
C CYS A 322 0.86 12.28 17.07
N GLY A 323 1.70 11.30 17.40
CA GLY A 323 2.19 10.31 16.44
C GLY A 323 3.21 10.86 15.43
N LEU A 324 3.80 12.03 15.67
CA LEU A 324 4.85 12.55 14.81
C LEU A 324 6.19 11.88 15.12
N ASP A 325 6.90 11.48 14.07
CA ASP A 325 8.26 11.00 14.19
C ASP A 325 9.28 12.16 14.12
N TRP A 326 10.56 11.80 14.16
CA TRP A 326 11.63 12.77 14.05
C TRP A 326 11.59 13.53 12.70
N THR A 327 11.26 12.85 11.61
CA THR A 327 11.23 13.46 10.27
C THR A 327 10.07 14.45 10.13
N ASP A 328 8.87 14.11 10.62
CA ASP A 328 7.74 15.04 10.62
C ASP A 328 8.07 16.33 11.38
N ARG A 329 8.58 16.17 12.60
CA ARG A 329 8.97 17.32 13.44
C ARG A 329 10.08 18.15 12.79
N ARG A 330 11.08 17.48 12.19
CA ARG A 330 12.15 18.16 11.43
C ARG A 330 11.61 18.93 10.23
N MET A 331 10.69 18.33 9.46
CA MET A 331 10.04 19.01 8.33
C MET A 331 9.32 20.28 8.77
N LEU A 332 8.47 20.17 9.79
CA LEU A 332 7.75 21.31 10.34
C LEU A 332 8.71 22.36 10.93
N SER A 333 9.74 21.95 11.69
CA SER A 333 10.76 22.88 12.24
C SER A 333 11.51 23.59 11.13
N VAL A 334 11.95 22.92 10.08
CA VAL A 334 12.61 23.54 8.92
C VAL A 334 11.70 24.56 8.24
N MET A 335 10.42 24.22 8.06
CA MET A 335 9.44 25.17 7.50
C MET A 335 9.30 26.42 8.37
N ILE A 336 9.24 26.26 9.68
CA ILE A 336 9.06 27.34 10.63
C ILE A 336 10.33 28.19 10.72
N GLU A 337 11.48 27.59 10.99
CA GLU A 337 12.73 28.30 11.30
C GLU A 337 13.35 28.95 10.04
N ARG A 338 13.34 28.25 8.91
CA ARG A 338 14.03 28.72 7.69
C ARG A 338 13.13 29.48 6.74
N PHE A 339 11.84 29.17 6.74
CA PHE A 339 10.88 29.72 5.77
C PHE A 339 9.71 30.46 6.44
N ASN A 340 9.82 30.75 7.73
CA ASN A 340 8.78 31.48 8.50
C ASN A 340 7.38 30.86 8.33
N GLY A 341 7.32 29.52 8.34
CA GLY A 341 6.09 28.75 8.16
C GLY A 341 5.62 28.55 6.73
N GLY A 342 6.35 29.09 5.76
CA GLY A 342 6.03 28.93 4.33
C GLY A 342 5.38 30.16 3.67
N PRO A 343 4.96 30.03 2.39
CA PRO A 343 4.82 28.81 1.58
C PRO A 343 6.14 28.23 1.06
N VAL A 344 6.31 26.91 1.13
CA VAL A 344 7.51 26.17 0.68
C VAL A 344 7.15 25.18 -0.43
N GLY A 345 7.91 25.19 -1.52
CA GLY A 345 7.77 24.22 -2.60
C GLY A 345 8.22 22.81 -2.17
N LEU A 346 7.70 21.76 -2.83
CA LEU A 346 8.02 20.35 -2.52
C LEU A 346 9.52 20.08 -2.65
N GLU A 347 10.11 20.47 -3.76
CA GLU A 347 11.54 20.27 -4.04
C GLU A 347 12.44 21.01 -3.04
N THR A 348 12.04 22.22 -2.62
CA THR A 348 12.76 23.00 -1.60
C THR A 348 12.71 22.31 -0.24
N MET A 349 11.55 21.75 0.10
CA MET A 349 11.36 20.98 1.34
C MET A 349 12.22 19.72 1.32
N ALA A 350 12.16 18.95 0.23
CA ALA A 350 12.95 17.75 0.01
C ALA A 350 14.46 18.03 0.16
N ALA A 351 14.96 19.03 -0.54
CA ALA A 351 16.36 19.45 -0.43
C ALA A 351 16.76 19.91 0.97
N SER A 352 15.84 20.55 1.72
CA SER A 352 16.12 21.07 3.06
C SER A 352 16.07 20.02 4.16
N THR A 353 15.31 18.95 3.95
CA THR A 353 15.14 17.85 4.91
C THR A 353 16.00 16.62 4.59
N GLY A 354 16.45 16.49 3.33
CA GLY A 354 17.15 15.30 2.83
C GLY A 354 16.21 14.15 2.49
N GLU A 355 14.89 14.41 2.39
CA GLU A 355 13.89 13.41 2.05
C GLU A 355 13.56 13.43 0.55
N ASP A 356 13.09 12.30 0.03
CA ASP A 356 12.61 12.22 -1.34
C ASP A 356 11.28 12.97 -1.51
N PRO A 357 11.08 13.78 -2.58
CA PRO A 357 9.84 14.53 -2.81
C PRO A 357 8.59 13.66 -2.80
N GLN A 358 8.65 12.48 -3.45
CA GLN A 358 7.52 11.57 -3.49
C GLN A 358 7.19 11.01 -2.11
N THR A 359 8.20 10.70 -1.30
CA THR A 359 8.02 10.27 0.09
C THR A 359 7.35 11.34 0.94
N ILE A 360 7.74 12.62 0.78
CA ILE A 360 7.07 13.73 1.46
C ILE A 360 5.58 13.78 1.08
N GLU A 361 5.28 13.72 -0.21
CA GLU A 361 3.91 13.86 -0.73
C GLU A 361 3.00 12.68 -0.36
N GLU A 362 3.53 11.45 -0.34
CA GLU A 362 2.73 10.23 -0.16
C GLU A 362 2.67 9.75 1.29
N VAL A 363 3.70 10.02 2.10
CA VAL A 363 3.83 9.44 3.45
C VAL A 363 3.59 10.49 4.54
N TYR A 364 4.25 11.65 4.45
CA TYR A 364 4.23 12.65 5.52
C TYR A 364 3.08 13.65 5.39
N GLU A 365 2.91 14.28 4.23
CA GLU A 365 1.90 15.31 4.03
C GLU A 365 0.47 14.87 4.34
N PRO A 366 0.00 13.65 3.94
CA PRO A 366 -1.39 13.27 4.16
C PRO A 366 -1.79 13.29 5.63
N TYR A 367 -0.90 12.84 6.51
CA TYR A 367 -1.17 12.85 7.94
C TYR A 367 -1.05 14.26 8.54
N LEU A 368 -0.01 15.00 8.20
CA LEU A 368 0.17 16.38 8.68
C LEU A 368 -0.98 17.31 8.25
N MET A 369 -1.54 17.07 7.07
CA MET A 369 -2.74 17.80 6.61
C MET A 369 -3.99 17.35 7.37
N GLN A 370 -4.15 16.05 7.65
CA GLN A 370 -5.28 15.52 8.39
C GLN A 370 -5.36 16.09 9.81
N ILE A 371 -4.24 16.16 10.52
CA ILE A 371 -4.19 16.74 11.87
C ILE A 371 -4.14 18.28 11.87
N GLY A 372 -4.20 18.87 10.69
CA GLY A 372 -4.24 20.33 10.53
C GLY A 372 -2.91 21.03 10.81
N TYR A 373 -1.77 20.35 10.72
CA TYR A 373 -0.45 20.96 10.92
C TYR A 373 0.16 21.51 9.63
N LEU A 374 -0.30 21.03 8.49
CA LEU A 374 0.15 21.45 7.17
C LEU A 374 -1.06 21.82 6.30
N THR A 375 -0.92 22.87 5.50
CA THR A 375 -1.90 23.24 4.47
C THR A 375 -1.21 23.38 3.12
N ARG A 376 -1.85 22.88 2.06
CA ARG A 376 -1.41 23.03 0.68
C ARG A 376 -2.02 24.29 0.07
N THR A 377 -1.18 25.13 -0.48
CA THR A 377 -1.60 26.32 -1.24
C THR A 377 -1.05 26.27 -2.67
N PRO A 378 -1.57 27.07 -3.62
CA PRO A 378 -0.99 27.15 -4.97
C PRO A 378 0.50 27.56 -4.99
N ARG A 379 0.98 28.24 -3.94
CA ARG A 379 2.37 28.68 -3.82
C ARG A 379 3.28 27.66 -3.12
N GLY A 380 2.72 26.65 -2.49
CA GLY A 380 3.47 25.64 -1.73
C GLY A 380 2.80 25.26 -0.41
N ARG A 381 3.56 24.58 0.44
CA ARG A 381 3.14 24.09 1.74
C ARG A 381 3.31 25.14 2.81
N VAL A 382 2.34 25.23 3.73
CA VAL A 382 2.33 26.21 4.83
C VAL A 382 2.10 25.47 6.14
N ALA A 383 2.97 25.67 7.13
CA ALA A 383 2.77 25.18 8.48
C ALA A 383 1.72 26.04 9.20
N THR A 384 0.71 25.42 9.78
CA THR A 384 -0.39 26.10 10.46
C THR A 384 -0.01 26.57 11.86
N ALA A 385 -0.82 27.47 12.44
CA ALA A 385 -0.63 27.90 13.83
C ALA A 385 -0.63 26.73 14.84
N ALA A 386 -1.35 25.63 14.54
CA ALA A 386 -1.35 24.42 15.36
C ALA A 386 0.05 23.74 15.36
N ALA A 387 0.71 23.66 14.20
CA ALA A 387 2.07 23.14 14.09
C ALA A 387 3.09 23.99 14.86
N TRP A 388 2.99 25.31 14.77
CA TRP A 388 3.85 26.22 15.54
C TRP A 388 3.73 25.98 17.04
N LYS A 389 2.49 25.93 17.56
CA LYS A 389 2.23 25.66 18.99
C LYS A 389 2.73 24.31 19.43
N HIS A 390 2.51 23.27 18.62
CA HIS A 390 2.94 21.90 18.93
C HIS A 390 4.46 21.78 19.09
N LEU A 391 5.21 22.50 18.25
CA LEU A 391 6.68 22.51 18.31
C LEU A 391 7.24 23.56 19.29
N GLY A 392 6.39 24.28 20.04
CA GLY A 392 6.79 25.27 21.02
C GLY A 392 7.28 26.60 20.44
N PHE A 393 6.97 26.90 19.18
CA PHE A 393 7.30 28.17 18.56
C PHE A 393 6.18 29.21 18.74
N GLU A 394 6.55 30.48 18.82
CA GLU A 394 5.58 31.59 18.82
C GLU A 394 4.96 31.75 17.42
N VAL A 395 3.62 31.89 17.39
CA VAL A 395 2.89 32.05 16.12
C VAL A 395 3.00 33.50 15.65
N PRO A 396 3.56 33.77 14.46
CA PRO A 396 3.64 35.16 13.95
C PRO A 396 2.26 35.75 13.70
N ALA A 397 2.10 37.06 13.95
CA ALA A 397 0.85 37.78 13.74
C ALA A 397 0.34 37.68 12.29
N SER A 398 1.23 37.56 11.32
CA SER A 398 0.91 37.33 9.90
C SER A 398 0.20 36.03 9.61
N GLN A 399 0.38 35.02 10.45
CA GLN A 399 -0.30 33.71 10.31
C GLN A 399 -1.67 33.69 11.01
N LEU A 400 -1.87 34.48 12.02
CA LEU A 400 -3.17 34.66 12.68
C LEU A 400 -4.22 35.29 11.77
N SER A 401 -3.80 36.15 10.85
CA SER A 401 -4.70 36.84 9.88
C SER A 401 -5.16 35.92 8.72
N LEU A 402 -4.45 34.84 8.44
CA LEU A 402 -4.84 33.85 7.41
C LEU A 402 -5.97 32.91 7.87
N LEU A 403 -6.19 32.82 9.18
CA LEU A 403 -7.24 31.99 9.79
C LEU A 403 -8.54 32.76 10.05
N GLY A 404 -8.51 34.10 9.97
CA GLY A 404 -9.65 34.98 10.24
C GLY A 404 -10.59 35.24 9.05
N ASN A 405 -10.35 34.68 7.89
CA ASN A 405 -11.16 34.87 6.67
C ASN A 405 -11.90 33.63 6.20
N GLN A 406 -12.23 32.71 7.11
CA GLN A 406 -13.15 31.59 6.84
C GLN A 406 -14.35 31.69 7.78
N ASP A 407 -15.15 32.72 7.62
CA ASP A 407 -16.54 32.81 8.05
C ASP A 407 -17.46 32.80 6.81
#